data_708f478d9ec155cc46e390175dc42bd0
#
_entry.id   708f478d9ec155cc46e390175dc42bd0
#
_cell.length_a   1.000
_cell.length_b   1.000
_cell.length_c   1.000
_cell.angle_alpha   90.00
_cell.angle_beta   90.00
_cell.angle_gamma   90.00
#
_symmetry.space_group_name_H-M   'P 1'
#
loop_
_entity.id
_entity.type
_entity.pdbx_description
1 polymer ?
#
loop_
_entity_poly.entity_id
_entity_poly.type
_entity_poly.pdbx_seq_one_letter_code
_entity_poly.pdbx_strand_id
1 'polypeptide(L)'
;MKNRIIASSLLLVTAFALSACDTAQSAPTGPLWTPAASADKIVVMSDIHLGIDDRYSENVENRKPLIDFLKRLESTTDVRELVINGDFLDEWYLPLTYARYDDSNRFYQQVIANNRDVIDALISVMAEGIKLVYVPGNHDALLESEVLSEAMPGIVQARDADGLGTYVTGDRQEIAIEHGHRYDVFSAPDSVSNEELCQSDDTLLPPGYFYSRIAASWVLQGRPLIKKDYPVITDIPDAVTNPDQYGAYLYYRVLSSELNRITPFERFEDKVFDLGIAGFNDIYSLEDFYPVQQLDGTISAPVLFKNFQRTWQERQEINQVAVKNGFVEAVAGTLNPDYFLNQAKAQYLHNSERSIDVAVFGHTHIPTLQNVDDKLYVNTGTWIDHNYSYPDATRTFAVITTGAVDDATVYKYMADGTIADFTAES
;
A
#
# COMPACT_ATOMS: atom_id res chain seq x y z
N MET A 1 4.70 39.78 -52.97
CA MET A 1 4.88 40.13 -51.56
C MET A 1 3.46 40.37 -51.01
N LYS A 2 2.93 39.40 -50.33
CA LYS A 2 1.53 39.38 -49.90
C LYS A 2 1.43 39.54 -48.38
N ASN A 3 0.93 40.70 -47.93
CA ASN A 3 0.53 40.95 -46.56
C ASN A 3 -0.64 40.06 -46.19
N ARG A 4 -0.51 39.30 -45.11
CA ARG A 4 -1.69 38.66 -44.44
C ARG A 4 -1.94 39.39 -43.14
N ILE A 5 -3.05 40.03 -43.09
CA ILE A 5 -3.71 40.62 -41.94
C ILE A 5 -4.24 39.50 -41.08
N ILE A 6 -3.85 39.43 -39.81
CA ILE A 6 -4.41 38.54 -38.81
C ILE A 6 -5.52 39.33 -38.10
N ALA A 7 -6.78 38.90 -38.32
CA ALA A 7 -7.92 39.44 -37.62
C ALA A 7 -8.03 38.72 -36.23
N SER A 8 -7.99 39.53 -35.19
CA SER A 8 -8.26 39.07 -33.83
C SER A 8 -9.77 38.95 -33.62
N SER A 9 -10.25 37.73 -33.53
CA SER A 9 -11.67 37.46 -33.15
C SER A 9 -11.73 37.40 -31.63
N LEU A 10 -12.40 38.41 -31.07
CA LEU A 10 -12.79 38.46 -29.65
C LEU A 10 -13.99 37.55 -29.46
N LEU A 11 -13.79 36.35 -28.89
CA LEU A 11 -14.89 35.48 -28.48
C LEU A 11 -15.39 35.95 -27.10
N LEU A 12 -16.58 36.50 -27.08
CA LEU A 12 -17.35 36.80 -25.88
C LEU A 12 -17.87 35.48 -25.32
N VAL A 13 -17.25 34.96 -24.26
CA VAL A 13 -17.75 33.78 -23.50
C VAL A 13 -18.81 34.31 -22.55
N THR A 14 -20.08 34.19 -22.92
CA THR A 14 -21.22 34.29 -21.99
C THR A 14 -21.19 33.05 -21.08
N ALA A 15 -20.79 33.24 -19.84
CA ALA A 15 -20.94 32.23 -18.81
C ALA A 15 -22.41 32.04 -18.48
N PHE A 16 -23.03 31.01 -19.00
CA PHE A 16 -24.27 30.48 -18.45
C PHE A 16 -23.92 29.78 -17.16
N ALA A 17 -24.18 30.41 -16.01
CA ALA A 17 -24.25 29.74 -14.74
C ALA A 17 -25.47 28.80 -14.78
N LEU A 18 -25.22 27.55 -15.19
CA LEU A 18 -26.10 26.45 -14.85
C LEU A 18 -25.92 26.21 -13.35
N SER A 19 -26.88 26.76 -12.58
CA SER A 19 -27.11 26.33 -11.21
C SER A 19 -27.53 24.86 -11.28
N ALA A 20 -26.57 23.95 -11.23
CA ALA A 20 -26.85 22.56 -10.91
C ALA A 20 -27.37 22.58 -9.48
N CYS A 21 -28.67 22.43 -9.35
CA CYS A 21 -29.27 22.03 -8.08
C CYS A 21 -28.78 20.60 -7.84
N ASP A 22 -27.69 20.45 -7.11
CA ASP A 22 -27.27 19.17 -6.55
C ASP A 22 -28.41 18.75 -5.60
N THR A 23 -29.37 18.01 -6.13
CA THR A 23 -30.19 17.16 -5.29
C THR A 23 -29.25 16.12 -4.75
N ALA A 24 -28.76 16.34 -3.53
CA ALA A 24 -28.01 15.34 -2.78
C ALA A 24 -28.89 14.08 -2.78
N GLN A 25 -28.58 13.16 -3.68
CA GLN A 25 -29.24 11.87 -3.75
C GLN A 25 -28.85 11.17 -2.46
N SER A 26 -29.83 10.91 -1.60
CA SER A 26 -29.56 10.17 -0.35
C SER A 26 -28.88 8.86 -0.74
N ALA A 27 -27.77 8.56 -0.08
CA ALA A 27 -27.09 7.29 -0.30
C ALA A 27 -28.10 6.14 -0.20
N PRO A 28 -28.01 5.11 -1.07
CA PRO A 28 -28.94 3.99 -1.04
C PRO A 28 -28.89 3.33 0.34
N THR A 29 -30.06 3.07 0.90
CA THR A 29 -30.22 2.35 2.16
C THR A 29 -30.43 0.87 1.89
N GLY A 30 -30.00 -0.02 2.81
CA GLY A 30 -30.16 -1.45 2.69
C GLY A 30 -28.86 -2.18 2.26
N PRO A 31 -28.93 -3.50 2.03
CA PRO A 31 -27.76 -4.31 1.79
C PRO A 31 -27.03 -3.94 0.48
N LEU A 32 -25.74 -4.33 0.37
CA LEU A 32 -24.92 -4.09 -0.82
C LEU A 32 -25.45 -4.84 -2.05
N TRP A 33 -25.98 -6.03 -1.84
CA TRP A 33 -26.66 -6.90 -2.81
C TRP A 33 -27.87 -7.58 -2.16
N THR A 34 -28.64 -8.34 -2.90
CA THR A 34 -29.68 -9.18 -2.34
C THR A 34 -29.04 -10.38 -1.62
N PRO A 35 -29.12 -10.46 -0.28
CA PRO A 35 -28.43 -11.50 0.47
C PRO A 35 -28.98 -12.89 0.15
N ALA A 36 -28.07 -13.88 0.11
CA ALA A 36 -28.44 -15.29 0.09
C ALA A 36 -28.91 -15.78 1.47
N ALA A 37 -29.45 -17.01 1.54
CA ALA A 37 -29.91 -17.58 2.81
C ALA A 37 -28.76 -18.04 3.73
N SER A 38 -27.59 -18.34 3.17
CA SER A 38 -26.39 -18.77 3.89
C SER A 38 -25.39 -17.63 4.02
N ALA A 39 -24.77 -17.52 5.19
CA ALA A 39 -23.65 -16.59 5.40
C ALA A 39 -22.35 -17.25 4.94
N ASP A 40 -22.08 -17.18 3.64
CA ASP A 40 -20.95 -17.85 2.96
C ASP A 40 -19.95 -16.87 2.34
N LYS A 41 -20.16 -15.55 2.50
CA LYS A 41 -19.31 -14.54 1.89
C LYS A 41 -18.25 -13.97 2.83
N ILE A 42 -17.06 -13.80 2.29
CA ILE A 42 -15.93 -13.10 2.90
C ILE A 42 -15.70 -11.85 2.08
N VAL A 43 -15.78 -10.68 2.70
CA VAL A 43 -15.48 -9.40 2.09
C VAL A 43 -14.05 -9.02 2.48
N VAL A 44 -13.20 -8.69 1.52
CA VAL A 44 -11.82 -8.29 1.75
C VAL A 44 -11.58 -6.91 1.14
N MET A 45 -11.02 -6.01 1.93
CA MET A 45 -10.59 -4.68 1.49
C MET A 45 -9.21 -4.38 2.05
N SER A 46 -8.44 -3.54 1.38
CA SER A 46 -7.09 -3.14 1.79
C SER A 46 -6.79 -1.70 1.42
N ASP A 47 -5.61 -1.23 1.79
CA ASP A 47 -5.04 0.02 1.31
C ASP A 47 -6.02 1.20 1.50
N ILE A 48 -6.50 1.36 2.75
CA ILE A 48 -7.45 2.41 3.14
C ILE A 48 -6.72 3.71 3.46
N HIS A 49 -5.53 3.63 4.06
CA HIS A 49 -4.61 4.74 4.36
C HIS A 49 -5.26 5.89 5.14
N LEU A 50 -5.87 5.57 6.29
CA LEU A 50 -6.37 6.58 7.22
C LEU A 50 -5.23 7.30 7.91
N GLY A 51 -5.10 8.59 7.71
CA GLY A 51 -4.00 9.40 8.25
C GLY A 51 -4.30 10.08 9.58
N ILE A 52 -3.26 10.66 10.19
CA ILE A 52 -3.31 11.32 11.50
C ILE A 52 -4.17 12.59 11.49
N ASP A 53 -4.28 13.24 10.35
CA ASP A 53 -5.24 14.30 10.04
C ASP A 53 -5.47 14.36 8.52
N ASP A 54 -6.47 15.13 8.09
CA ASP A 54 -6.88 15.19 6.67
C ASP A 54 -5.81 15.76 5.72
N ARG A 55 -4.78 16.44 6.24
CA ARG A 55 -3.63 16.89 5.43
C ARG A 55 -2.65 15.76 5.12
N TYR A 56 -2.66 14.75 5.97
CA TYR A 56 -1.73 13.62 5.95
C TYR A 56 -2.50 12.29 5.89
N SER A 57 -3.49 12.25 5.00
CA SER A 57 -4.33 11.07 4.74
C SER A 57 -4.51 10.92 3.24
N GLU A 58 -4.46 9.72 2.76
CA GLU A 58 -4.79 9.39 1.37
C GLU A 58 -6.28 9.01 1.21
N ASN A 59 -7.05 9.03 2.32
CA ASN A 59 -8.48 8.74 2.34
C ASN A 59 -9.25 9.87 3.04
N VAL A 60 -9.56 10.94 2.32
CA VAL A 60 -10.38 12.07 2.78
C VAL A 60 -11.70 12.11 2.02
N GLU A 61 -11.64 12.10 0.67
CA GLU A 61 -12.81 12.12 -0.20
C GLU A 61 -13.57 10.79 -0.14
N ASN A 62 -12.84 9.68 -0.03
CA ASN A 62 -13.42 8.34 0.04
C ASN A 62 -13.87 7.91 1.45
N ARG A 63 -13.58 8.67 2.51
CA ARG A 63 -13.99 8.36 3.89
C ARG A 63 -15.52 8.24 4.02
N LYS A 64 -16.27 9.21 3.47
CA LYS A 64 -17.73 9.13 3.49
C LYS A 64 -18.26 7.94 2.69
N PRO A 65 -17.86 7.68 1.42
CA PRO A 65 -18.19 6.45 0.72
C PRO A 65 -17.85 5.17 1.50
N LEU A 66 -16.72 5.12 2.21
CA LEU A 66 -16.32 3.99 3.03
C LEU A 66 -17.32 3.75 4.18
N ILE A 67 -17.69 4.81 4.90
CA ILE A 67 -18.70 4.73 5.96
C ILE A 67 -20.07 4.29 5.40
N ASP A 68 -20.47 4.82 4.25
CA ASP A 68 -21.72 4.43 3.60
C ASP A 68 -21.67 2.94 3.16
N PHE A 69 -20.54 2.46 2.66
CA PHE A 69 -20.30 1.06 2.34
C PHE A 69 -20.42 0.16 3.59
N LEU A 70 -19.75 0.51 4.69
CA LEU A 70 -19.78 -0.26 5.94
C LEU A 70 -21.20 -0.34 6.52
N LYS A 71 -21.95 0.76 6.51
CA LYS A 71 -23.36 0.77 6.95
C LYS A 71 -24.27 -0.14 6.12
N ARG A 72 -23.98 -0.28 4.83
CA ARG A 72 -24.73 -1.21 3.96
C ARG A 72 -24.29 -2.65 4.19
N LEU A 73 -23.02 -2.85 4.51
CA LEU A 73 -22.50 -4.17 4.86
C LEU A 73 -23.19 -4.74 6.11
N GLU A 74 -23.49 -3.89 7.12
CA GLU A 74 -24.25 -4.28 8.32
C GLU A 74 -25.57 -5.03 8.00
N SER A 75 -26.25 -4.62 6.93
CA SER A 75 -27.52 -5.23 6.51
C SER A 75 -27.36 -6.33 5.45
N THR A 76 -26.13 -6.68 5.07
CA THR A 76 -25.82 -7.71 4.06
C THR A 76 -25.59 -9.06 4.77
N THR A 77 -26.68 -9.74 5.12
CA THR A 77 -26.73 -10.86 6.10
C THR A 77 -26.05 -12.16 5.65
N ASP A 78 -25.61 -12.26 4.41
CA ASP A 78 -24.86 -13.40 3.89
C ASP A 78 -23.32 -13.21 3.97
N VAL A 79 -22.87 -12.11 4.57
CA VAL A 79 -21.44 -11.86 4.87
C VAL A 79 -21.14 -12.41 6.27
N ARG A 80 -20.15 -13.29 6.36
CA ARG A 80 -19.68 -13.84 7.64
C ARG A 80 -18.40 -13.17 8.16
N GLU A 81 -17.56 -12.65 7.26
CA GLU A 81 -16.27 -12.03 7.60
C GLU A 81 -16.03 -10.76 6.78
N LEU A 82 -15.50 -9.73 7.44
CA LEU A 82 -14.88 -8.56 6.82
C LEU A 82 -13.41 -8.57 7.19
N VAL A 83 -12.53 -8.60 6.18
CA VAL A 83 -11.09 -8.60 6.36
C VAL A 83 -10.51 -7.28 5.87
N ILE A 84 -9.83 -6.55 6.76
CA ILE A 84 -8.98 -5.41 6.42
C ILE A 84 -7.57 -5.96 6.20
N ASN A 85 -7.17 -6.03 4.95
CA ASN A 85 -5.96 -6.70 4.52
C ASN A 85 -4.79 -5.72 4.36
N GLY A 86 -4.39 -5.06 5.44
CA GLY A 86 -3.24 -4.18 5.54
C GLY A 86 -3.46 -2.76 5.05
N ASP A 87 -2.52 -1.90 5.39
CA ASP A 87 -2.50 -0.47 5.08
C ASP A 87 -3.82 0.22 5.47
N PHE A 88 -4.28 -0.10 6.68
CA PHE A 88 -5.48 0.47 7.27
C PHE A 88 -5.22 1.86 7.84
N LEU A 89 -4.21 1.98 8.71
CA LEU A 89 -3.75 3.23 9.33
C LEU A 89 -2.41 3.62 8.72
N ASP A 90 -2.24 4.90 8.35
CA ASP A 90 -1.06 5.32 7.63
C ASP A 90 -0.09 6.14 8.50
N GLU A 91 1.09 5.57 8.70
CA GLU A 91 2.23 6.26 9.33
C GLU A 91 3.24 6.78 8.29
N TRP A 92 3.21 6.26 7.06
CA TRP A 92 4.21 6.57 6.04
C TRP A 92 3.91 7.88 5.29
N TYR A 93 2.63 8.22 5.09
CA TYR A 93 2.23 9.41 4.36
C TYR A 93 2.33 10.68 5.22
N LEU A 94 3.56 10.99 5.63
CA LEU A 94 3.93 12.17 6.41
C LEU A 94 5.03 12.94 5.70
N PRO A 95 5.02 14.29 5.66
CA PRO A 95 6.09 15.06 5.01
C PRO A 95 7.43 14.91 5.76
N LEU A 96 8.53 15.20 5.07
CA LEU A 96 9.88 15.20 5.66
C LEU A 96 9.99 16.10 6.89
N THR A 97 9.23 17.20 6.91
CA THR A 97 9.22 18.18 7.98
C THR A 97 8.17 17.92 9.06
N TYR A 98 7.51 16.76 9.04
CA TYR A 98 6.57 16.38 10.10
C TYR A 98 7.33 16.29 11.43
N ALA A 99 6.72 16.85 12.49
CA ALA A 99 7.35 16.86 13.80
C ALA A 99 7.66 15.44 14.28
N ARG A 100 8.88 15.26 14.78
CA ARG A 100 9.31 14.00 15.38
C ARG A 100 8.34 13.55 16.48
N TYR A 101 8.06 12.26 16.52
CA TYR A 101 7.39 11.58 17.63
C TYR A 101 8.21 10.35 18.05
N ASP A 102 8.03 9.91 19.28
CA ASP A 102 8.83 8.85 19.92
C ASP A 102 7.99 7.68 20.44
N ASP A 103 6.69 7.69 20.12
CA ASP A 103 5.72 6.69 20.57
C ASP A 103 4.71 6.39 19.46
N SER A 104 4.94 5.30 18.74
CA SER A 104 4.07 4.85 17.64
C SER A 104 2.66 4.53 18.11
N ASN A 105 2.49 4.01 19.33
CA ASN A 105 1.16 3.72 19.87
C ASN A 105 0.33 4.99 20.02
N ARG A 106 0.93 6.07 20.56
CA ARG A 106 0.25 7.37 20.66
C ARG A 106 -0.06 7.94 19.28
N PHE A 107 0.82 7.74 18.31
CA PHE A 107 0.57 8.16 16.94
C PHE A 107 -0.66 7.47 16.38
N TYR A 108 -0.73 6.14 16.44
CA TYR A 108 -1.87 5.36 15.92
C TYR A 108 -3.16 5.64 16.70
N GLN A 109 -3.09 5.85 18.03
CA GLN A 109 -4.26 6.30 18.80
C GLN A 109 -4.81 7.63 18.29
N GLN A 110 -3.93 8.56 17.85
CA GLN A 110 -4.37 9.82 17.25
C GLN A 110 -4.95 9.63 15.86
N VAL A 111 -4.40 8.72 15.02
CA VAL A 111 -4.99 8.34 13.72
C VAL A 111 -6.40 7.80 13.93
N ILE A 112 -6.60 6.90 14.89
CA ILE A 112 -7.91 6.33 15.27
C ILE A 112 -8.87 7.43 15.75
N ALA A 113 -8.40 8.34 16.56
CA ALA A 113 -9.22 9.45 17.06
C ALA A 113 -9.67 10.38 15.94
N ASN A 114 -8.81 10.66 14.97
CA ASN A 114 -9.13 11.50 13.80
C ASN A 114 -10.16 10.82 12.86
N ASN A 115 -10.15 9.48 12.82
CA ASN A 115 -11.02 8.68 11.94
C ASN A 115 -12.09 7.91 12.74
N ARG A 116 -12.55 8.48 13.88
CA ARG A 116 -13.46 7.82 14.81
C ARG A 116 -14.77 7.35 14.16
N ASP A 117 -15.24 8.06 13.18
CA ASP A 117 -16.44 7.75 12.41
C ASP A 117 -16.32 6.43 11.58
N VAL A 118 -15.14 6.16 11.02
CA VAL A 118 -14.84 4.88 10.34
C VAL A 118 -14.73 3.75 11.37
N ILE A 119 -14.04 4.00 12.49
CA ILE A 119 -13.89 3.01 13.58
C ILE A 119 -15.25 2.63 14.15
N ASP A 120 -16.14 3.62 14.38
CA ASP A 120 -17.49 3.37 14.89
C ASP A 120 -18.34 2.56 13.87
N ALA A 121 -18.18 2.81 12.57
CA ALA A 121 -18.85 2.01 11.54
C ALA A 121 -18.34 0.56 11.51
N LEU A 122 -17.05 0.32 11.70
CA LEU A 122 -16.49 -1.04 11.82
C LEU A 122 -16.99 -1.76 13.07
N ILE A 123 -17.11 -1.05 14.20
CA ILE A 123 -17.70 -1.61 15.43
C ILE A 123 -19.17 -1.99 15.20
N SER A 124 -19.92 -1.18 14.45
CA SER A 124 -21.31 -1.51 14.10
C SER A 124 -21.40 -2.76 13.24
N VAL A 125 -20.51 -2.93 12.25
CA VAL A 125 -20.42 -4.18 11.45
C VAL A 125 -20.19 -5.40 12.34
N MET A 126 -19.30 -5.30 13.34
CA MET A 126 -19.06 -6.38 14.31
C MET A 126 -20.29 -6.68 15.17
N ALA A 127 -21.07 -5.66 15.53
CA ALA A 127 -22.25 -5.80 16.35
C ALA A 127 -23.38 -6.60 15.65
N GLU A 128 -23.40 -6.61 14.32
CA GLU A 128 -24.32 -7.45 13.51
C GLU A 128 -23.83 -8.92 13.36
N GLY A 129 -22.71 -9.27 14.00
CA GLY A 129 -22.17 -10.63 14.02
C GLY A 129 -21.20 -10.94 12.87
N ILE A 130 -20.82 -9.97 12.06
CA ILE A 130 -19.78 -10.12 11.04
C ILE A 130 -18.42 -10.12 11.76
N LYS A 131 -17.62 -11.16 11.53
CA LYS A 131 -16.27 -11.26 12.09
C LYS A 131 -15.35 -10.27 11.41
N LEU A 132 -14.87 -9.27 12.15
CA LEU A 132 -13.86 -8.33 11.65
C LEU A 132 -12.46 -8.87 11.89
N VAL A 133 -11.66 -8.94 10.83
CA VAL A 133 -10.27 -9.40 10.86
C VAL A 133 -9.37 -8.30 10.34
N TYR A 134 -8.24 -8.08 11.01
CA TYR A 134 -7.16 -7.21 10.56
C TYR A 134 -5.91 -8.04 10.25
N VAL A 135 -5.27 -7.74 9.14
CA VAL A 135 -3.96 -8.25 8.71
C VAL A 135 -3.03 -7.05 8.56
N PRO A 136 -1.79 -7.06 9.09
CA PRO A 136 -0.86 -5.95 8.94
C PRO A 136 -0.46 -5.67 7.50
N GLY A 137 -0.32 -4.37 7.16
CA GLY A 137 0.32 -3.86 5.97
C GLY A 137 1.68 -3.23 6.27
N ASN A 138 2.34 -2.65 5.26
CA ASN A 138 3.61 -1.99 5.47
C ASN A 138 3.44 -0.59 6.08
N HIS A 139 2.38 0.14 5.74
CA HIS A 139 2.11 1.49 6.28
C HIS A 139 1.68 1.47 7.76
N ASP A 140 1.24 0.33 8.25
CA ASP A 140 0.88 0.13 9.66
C ASP A 140 1.71 -1.00 10.33
N ALA A 141 2.92 -1.25 9.83
CA ALA A 141 3.81 -2.29 10.36
C ALA A 141 4.19 -2.09 11.83
N LEU A 142 4.26 -0.86 12.32
CA LEU A 142 4.56 -0.51 13.72
C LEU A 142 3.30 -0.50 14.62
N LEU A 143 2.12 -0.79 14.09
CA LEU A 143 0.87 -0.80 14.84
C LEU A 143 0.81 -2.00 15.78
N GLU A 144 0.87 -1.77 17.07
CA GLU A 144 0.75 -2.83 18.07
C GLU A 144 -0.68 -3.33 18.23
N SER A 145 -0.81 -4.60 18.64
CA SER A 145 -2.11 -5.29 18.77
C SER A 145 -3.04 -4.65 19.80
N GLU A 146 -2.48 -4.09 20.86
CA GLU A 146 -3.18 -3.45 21.96
C GLU A 146 -3.97 -2.24 21.47
N VAL A 147 -3.40 -1.43 20.59
CA VAL A 147 -4.03 -0.21 20.06
C VAL A 147 -5.34 -0.53 19.34
N LEU A 148 -5.35 -1.54 18.47
CA LEU A 148 -6.58 -1.97 17.80
C LEU A 148 -7.56 -2.66 18.74
N SER A 149 -7.06 -3.47 19.68
CA SER A 149 -7.91 -4.19 20.65
C SER A 149 -8.62 -3.22 21.60
N GLU A 150 -7.98 -2.11 21.96
CA GLU A 150 -8.60 -1.06 22.77
C GLU A 150 -9.63 -0.25 21.95
N ALA A 151 -9.34 0.05 20.69
CA ALA A 151 -10.22 0.83 19.83
C ALA A 151 -11.45 0.06 19.36
N MET A 152 -11.27 -1.23 19.06
CA MET A 152 -12.29 -2.15 18.51
C MET A 152 -12.25 -3.48 19.28
N PRO A 153 -12.83 -3.55 20.50
CA PRO A 153 -12.85 -4.78 21.29
C PRO A 153 -13.52 -5.93 20.54
N GLY A 154 -12.81 -7.04 20.40
CA GLY A 154 -13.30 -8.23 19.67
C GLY A 154 -12.79 -8.36 18.24
N ILE A 155 -12.04 -7.38 17.72
CA ILE A 155 -11.35 -7.53 16.43
C ILE A 155 -10.38 -8.72 16.49
N VAL A 156 -10.37 -9.54 15.43
CA VAL A 156 -9.38 -10.59 15.25
C VAL A 156 -8.18 -10.02 14.53
N GLN A 157 -6.97 -10.27 15.02
CA GLN A 157 -5.74 -9.80 14.38
C GLN A 157 -4.92 -11.01 13.95
N ALA A 158 -4.70 -11.14 12.65
CA ALA A 158 -3.87 -12.20 12.07
C ALA A 158 -2.46 -11.66 11.90
N ARG A 159 -1.57 -11.99 12.83
CA ARG A 159 -0.17 -11.54 12.85
C ARG A 159 0.77 -12.75 12.85
N ASP A 160 1.83 -12.66 12.05
CA ASP A 160 2.91 -13.65 11.94
C ASP A 160 4.18 -13.15 12.64
N ALA A 161 5.12 -12.58 11.86
CA ALA A 161 6.26 -11.82 12.37
C ALA A 161 5.89 -10.35 12.54
N ASP A 162 6.79 -9.56 13.11
CA ASP A 162 6.59 -8.13 13.31
C ASP A 162 6.27 -7.41 11.99
N GLY A 163 5.19 -6.64 11.98
CA GLY A 163 4.70 -5.95 10.80
C GLY A 163 4.10 -6.84 9.70
N LEU A 164 3.89 -8.13 9.96
CA LEU A 164 3.39 -9.10 8.99
C LEU A 164 2.21 -9.90 9.53
N GLY A 165 1.42 -10.46 8.60
CA GLY A 165 0.33 -11.37 8.95
C GLY A 165 -0.21 -12.14 7.77
N THR A 166 -0.73 -13.33 8.05
CA THR A 166 -1.46 -14.16 7.10
C THR A 166 -2.72 -14.68 7.77
N TYR A 167 -3.86 -14.38 7.19
CA TYR A 167 -5.14 -14.91 7.63
C TYR A 167 -5.56 -16.06 6.73
N VAL A 168 -5.68 -17.26 7.30
CA VAL A 168 -6.19 -18.44 6.60
C VAL A 168 -7.63 -18.68 7.03
N THR A 169 -8.53 -18.81 6.06
CA THR A 169 -9.97 -18.98 6.28
C THR A 169 -10.59 -19.84 5.17
N GLY A 170 -11.90 -19.86 5.06
CA GLY A 170 -12.65 -20.74 4.19
C GLY A 170 -13.15 -21.98 4.93
N ASP A 171 -14.00 -22.78 4.27
CA ASP A 171 -14.62 -23.95 4.89
C ASP A 171 -13.61 -25.09 5.08
N ARG A 172 -12.54 -25.10 4.30
CA ARG A 172 -11.45 -26.09 4.30
C ARG A 172 -10.09 -25.47 4.65
N GLN A 173 -10.05 -24.20 5.08
CA GLN A 173 -8.82 -23.39 5.26
C GLN A 173 -8.05 -23.21 3.91
N GLU A 174 -8.78 -23.03 2.83
CA GLU A 174 -8.28 -22.95 1.47
C GLU A 174 -8.05 -21.51 0.97
N ILE A 175 -8.40 -20.50 1.75
CA ILE A 175 -8.26 -19.09 1.40
C ILE A 175 -7.15 -18.49 2.25
N ALA A 176 -6.08 -18.01 1.64
CA ALA A 176 -4.99 -17.27 2.29
C ALA A 176 -5.08 -15.79 1.94
N ILE A 177 -5.12 -14.93 2.96
CA ILE A 177 -5.22 -13.49 2.84
C ILE A 177 -4.03 -12.87 3.56
N GLU A 178 -3.18 -12.16 2.82
CA GLU A 178 -2.09 -11.36 3.36
C GLU A 178 -1.94 -10.08 2.54
N HIS A 179 -1.31 -9.04 3.11
CA HIS A 179 -1.14 -7.79 2.39
C HIS A 179 -0.20 -7.93 1.18
N GLY A 180 0.86 -8.75 1.28
CA GLY A 180 1.76 -9.06 0.18
C GLY A 180 3.10 -8.33 0.22
N HIS A 181 3.26 -7.31 1.06
CA HIS A 181 4.47 -6.49 1.15
C HIS A 181 5.72 -7.26 1.59
N ARG A 182 5.58 -8.45 2.22
CA ARG A 182 6.74 -9.29 2.59
C ARG A 182 7.59 -9.72 1.40
N TYR A 183 7.04 -9.69 0.20
CA TYR A 183 7.73 -10.05 -1.05
C TYR A 183 8.34 -8.85 -1.76
N ASP A 184 7.95 -7.64 -1.41
CA ASP A 184 8.51 -6.41 -1.97
C ASP A 184 9.79 -6.01 -1.25
N VAL A 185 10.92 -6.06 -1.96
CA VAL A 185 12.23 -5.74 -1.40
C VAL A 185 12.28 -4.33 -0.80
N PHE A 186 11.46 -3.38 -1.29
CA PHE A 186 11.42 -2.01 -0.82
C PHE A 186 10.41 -1.76 0.31
N SER A 187 9.45 -2.66 0.52
CA SER A 187 8.37 -2.47 1.49
C SER A 187 8.33 -3.51 2.60
N ALA A 188 8.97 -4.68 2.41
CA ALA A 188 9.05 -5.71 3.44
C ALA A 188 9.77 -5.21 4.70
N PRO A 189 9.35 -5.56 5.92
CA PRO A 189 10.04 -5.20 7.15
C PRO A 189 11.55 -5.48 7.10
N ASP A 190 12.36 -4.54 7.57
CA ASP A 190 13.82 -4.58 7.46
C ASP A 190 14.51 -4.29 8.79
N SER A 191 14.79 -5.33 9.55
CA SER A 191 15.49 -5.25 10.85
C SER A 191 17.01 -5.35 10.75
N VAL A 192 17.57 -5.62 9.56
CA VAL A 192 18.99 -6.00 9.45
C VAL A 192 19.83 -5.09 8.54
N SER A 193 19.23 -4.41 7.55
CA SER A 193 20.03 -3.61 6.60
C SER A 193 20.65 -2.36 7.22
N ASN A 194 20.06 -1.85 8.31
CA ASN A 194 20.51 -0.66 9.05
C ASN A 194 21.00 -0.99 10.48
N GLU A 195 21.28 -2.24 10.81
CA GLU A 195 21.71 -2.70 12.13
C GLU A 195 22.87 -1.87 12.72
N GLU A 196 23.85 -1.50 11.87
CA GLU A 196 25.00 -0.68 12.29
C GLU A 196 24.60 0.75 12.69
N LEU A 197 23.53 1.29 12.13
CA LEU A 197 23.04 2.66 12.38
C LEU A 197 22.05 2.69 13.55
N CYS A 198 21.11 1.77 13.56
CA CYS A 198 20.02 1.74 14.53
C CYS A 198 20.45 1.15 15.88
N GLN A 199 21.50 0.34 15.93
CA GLN A 199 22.01 -0.32 17.13
C GLN A 199 20.92 -1.09 17.91
N SER A 200 19.90 -1.57 17.21
CA SER A 200 18.70 -2.19 17.74
C SER A 200 18.10 -3.14 16.70
N ASP A 201 17.55 -4.25 17.18
CA ASP A 201 16.78 -5.20 16.38
C ASP A 201 15.33 -4.72 16.14
N ASP A 202 14.96 -3.57 16.71
CA ASP A 202 13.58 -3.04 16.67
C ASP A 202 13.25 -2.29 15.38
N THR A 203 14.21 -2.17 14.45
CA THR A 203 14.01 -1.52 13.16
C THR A 203 13.12 -2.38 12.26
N LEU A 204 12.02 -1.82 11.76
CA LEU A 204 11.15 -2.47 10.77
C LEU A 204 11.00 -1.64 9.49
N LEU A 205 11.55 -0.41 9.45
CA LEU A 205 11.30 0.54 8.37
C LEU A 205 12.17 0.26 7.14
N PRO A 206 11.57 -0.16 6.02
CA PRO A 206 12.26 -0.40 4.75
C PRO A 206 12.46 0.91 3.96
N PRO A 207 13.18 0.88 2.81
CA PRO A 207 13.35 2.07 1.96
C PRO A 207 12.05 2.74 1.53
N GLY A 208 10.96 1.97 1.35
CA GLY A 208 9.64 2.47 0.97
C GLY A 208 9.07 3.49 1.94
N TYR A 209 9.31 3.34 3.24
CA TYR A 209 8.93 4.33 4.25
C TYR A 209 9.47 5.73 3.92
N PHE A 210 10.76 5.81 3.63
CA PHE A 210 11.41 7.08 3.32
C PHE A 210 10.93 7.67 1.99
N TYR A 211 10.66 6.80 0.98
CA TYR A 211 10.10 7.24 -0.29
C TYR A 211 8.70 7.82 -0.14
N SER A 212 7.86 7.21 0.69
CA SER A 212 6.52 7.72 0.99
C SER A 212 6.58 9.09 1.65
N ARG A 213 7.52 9.34 2.56
CA ARG A 213 7.72 10.66 3.17
C ARG A 213 8.21 11.72 2.16
N ILE A 214 9.08 11.35 1.24
CA ILE A 214 9.50 12.22 0.13
C ILE A 214 8.30 12.54 -0.77
N ALA A 215 7.51 11.53 -1.14
CA ALA A 215 6.31 11.70 -1.95
C ALA A 215 5.26 12.58 -1.26
N ALA A 216 5.00 12.37 0.03
CA ALA A 216 4.10 13.20 0.82
C ALA A 216 4.54 14.67 0.85
N SER A 217 5.86 14.92 1.05
CA SER A 217 6.40 16.29 0.97
C SER A 217 6.15 16.92 -0.39
N TRP A 218 6.45 16.19 -1.47
CA TRP A 218 6.25 16.68 -2.83
C TRP A 218 4.78 17.01 -3.13
N VAL A 219 3.85 16.14 -2.70
CA VAL A 219 2.39 16.36 -2.87
C VAL A 219 1.96 17.61 -2.08
N LEU A 220 2.33 17.72 -0.81
CA LEU A 220 1.96 18.83 0.07
C LEU A 220 2.58 20.16 -0.35
N GLN A 221 3.71 20.14 -1.05
CA GLN A 221 4.34 21.31 -1.66
C GLN A 221 3.69 21.70 -3.01
N GLY A 222 2.60 21.05 -3.42
CA GLY A 222 1.88 21.35 -4.65
C GLY A 222 2.50 20.70 -5.90
N ARG A 223 3.22 19.59 -5.73
CA ARG A 223 3.87 18.82 -6.81
C ARG A 223 4.82 19.70 -7.66
N PRO A 224 5.84 20.31 -7.04
CA PRO A 224 6.75 21.21 -7.77
C PRO A 224 7.48 20.44 -8.87
N LEU A 225 7.62 21.08 -10.05
CA LEU A 225 8.41 20.58 -11.15
C LEU A 225 9.84 21.16 -11.03
N ILE A 226 10.62 20.63 -10.09
CA ILE A 226 11.99 21.06 -9.85
C ILE A 226 12.94 20.05 -10.48
N LYS A 227 13.84 20.54 -11.32
CA LYS A 227 14.94 19.73 -11.82
C LYS A 227 16.13 19.85 -10.87
N LYS A 228 16.62 18.71 -10.38
CA LYS A 228 17.80 18.62 -9.52
C LYS A 228 18.89 17.78 -10.17
N ASP A 229 20.13 18.10 -9.82
CA ASP A 229 21.29 17.32 -10.26
C ASP A 229 21.56 16.21 -9.25
N TYR A 230 20.79 15.10 -9.38
CA TYR A 230 21.05 13.88 -8.60
C TYR A 230 22.31 13.17 -9.13
N PRO A 231 23.02 12.39 -8.28
CA PRO A 231 24.12 11.54 -8.71
C PRO A 231 23.72 10.64 -9.88
N VAL A 232 24.61 10.49 -10.86
CA VAL A 232 24.39 9.66 -12.03
C VAL A 232 25.43 8.55 -12.07
N ILE A 233 24.97 7.31 -12.20
CA ILE A 233 25.82 6.15 -12.47
C ILE A 233 25.80 5.88 -13.97
N THR A 234 26.95 5.98 -14.62
CA THR A 234 27.11 5.80 -16.07
C THR A 234 27.69 4.44 -16.44
N ASP A 235 28.55 3.88 -15.60
CA ASP A 235 29.19 2.59 -15.82
C ASP A 235 28.31 1.49 -15.25
N ILE A 236 27.67 0.74 -16.16
CA ILE A 236 26.76 -0.34 -15.78
C ILE A 236 27.57 -1.60 -15.51
N PRO A 237 27.58 -2.13 -14.27
CA PRO A 237 28.28 -3.38 -13.97
C PRO A 237 27.69 -4.57 -14.73
N ASP A 238 28.51 -5.51 -15.08
CA ASP A 238 28.04 -6.75 -15.70
C ASP A 238 27.40 -7.67 -14.66
N ALA A 239 26.16 -8.11 -14.92
CA ALA A 239 25.33 -8.87 -14.00
C ALA A 239 25.90 -10.26 -13.66
N VAL A 240 26.74 -10.83 -14.55
CA VAL A 240 27.30 -12.19 -14.38
C VAL A 240 28.65 -12.15 -13.67
N THR A 241 29.53 -11.22 -14.10
CA THR A 241 30.90 -11.15 -13.57
C THR A 241 31.01 -10.28 -12.32
N ASN A 242 30.05 -9.39 -12.07
CA ASN A 242 30.02 -8.50 -10.92
C ASN A 242 28.59 -8.29 -10.38
N PRO A 243 27.93 -9.36 -9.89
CA PRO A 243 26.53 -9.33 -9.47
C PRO A 243 26.24 -8.35 -8.32
N ASP A 244 27.20 -8.16 -7.40
CA ASP A 244 27.03 -7.26 -6.26
C ASP A 244 26.96 -5.80 -6.72
N GLN A 245 27.86 -5.38 -7.59
CA GLN A 245 27.83 -4.03 -8.17
C GLN A 245 26.60 -3.84 -9.09
N TYR A 246 26.17 -4.89 -9.79
CA TYR A 246 24.96 -4.85 -10.58
C TYR A 246 23.71 -4.68 -9.70
N GLY A 247 23.66 -5.35 -8.55
CA GLY A 247 22.59 -5.17 -7.56
C GLY A 247 22.55 -3.73 -7.02
N ALA A 248 23.69 -3.15 -6.68
CA ALA A 248 23.78 -1.74 -6.26
C ALA A 248 23.33 -0.78 -7.38
N TYR A 249 23.65 -1.09 -8.64
CA TYR A 249 23.17 -0.34 -9.80
C TYR A 249 21.65 -0.44 -9.97
N LEU A 250 21.06 -1.61 -9.78
CA LEU A 250 19.60 -1.80 -9.85
C LEU A 250 18.90 -1.02 -8.74
N TYR A 251 19.41 -1.06 -7.51
CA TYR A 251 18.89 -0.24 -6.41
C TYR A 251 18.92 1.25 -6.78
N TYR A 252 20.05 1.75 -7.28
CA TYR A 252 20.16 3.11 -7.80
C TYR A 252 19.13 3.40 -8.89
N ARG A 253 18.91 2.48 -9.82
CA ARG A 253 17.95 2.66 -10.92
C ARG A 253 16.53 2.88 -10.44
N VAL A 254 16.05 2.07 -9.48
CA VAL A 254 14.71 2.24 -8.89
C VAL A 254 14.65 3.57 -8.14
N LEU A 255 15.60 3.82 -7.23
CA LEU A 255 15.67 5.05 -6.46
C LEU A 255 15.66 6.30 -7.35
N SER A 256 16.52 6.36 -8.36
CA SER A 256 16.64 7.53 -9.24
C SER A 256 15.40 7.72 -10.12
N SER A 257 14.72 6.65 -10.55
CA SER A 257 13.48 6.76 -11.33
C SER A 257 12.38 7.42 -10.51
N GLU A 258 12.21 7.02 -9.24
CA GLU A 258 11.21 7.58 -8.36
C GLU A 258 11.54 9.03 -7.97
N LEU A 259 12.76 9.32 -7.53
CA LEU A 259 13.14 10.67 -7.13
C LEU A 259 13.16 11.67 -8.29
N ASN A 260 13.39 11.24 -9.52
CA ASN A 260 13.22 12.10 -10.68
C ASN A 260 11.75 12.49 -10.93
N ARG A 261 10.82 11.64 -10.50
CA ARG A 261 9.38 11.84 -10.63
C ARG A 261 8.81 12.68 -9.49
N ILE A 262 9.29 12.46 -8.25
CA ILE A 262 8.82 13.09 -7.01
C ILE A 262 9.96 13.92 -6.38
N THR A 263 10.19 15.14 -6.85
CA THR A 263 11.30 15.99 -6.39
C THR A 263 10.77 17.12 -5.48
N PRO A 264 10.92 17.02 -4.13
CA PRO A 264 10.48 18.07 -3.20
C PRO A 264 11.42 19.29 -3.24
N PHE A 265 11.08 20.36 -2.49
CA PHE A 265 11.87 21.60 -2.43
C PHE A 265 13.21 21.41 -1.72
N GLU A 266 13.30 20.51 -0.76
CA GLU A 266 14.48 20.23 0.03
C GLU A 266 15.67 19.89 -0.88
N ARG A 267 16.85 20.36 -0.49
CA ARG A 267 18.08 20.03 -1.24
C ARG A 267 18.51 18.61 -0.95
N PHE A 268 19.35 18.07 -1.80
CA PHE A 268 19.82 16.69 -1.70
C PHE A 268 20.57 16.42 -0.39
N GLU A 269 21.35 17.40 0.08
CA GLU A 269 22.16 17.36 1.30
C GLU A 269 21.44 17.84 2.57
N ASP A 270 20.19 18.35 2.47
CA ASP A 270 19.46 18.85 3.63
C ASP A 270 19.13 17.69 4.57
N LYS A 271 19.49 17.82 5.84
CA LYS A 271 19.19 16.86 6.90
C LYS A 271 17.75 17.09 7.39
N VAL A 272 16.81 16.32 6.87
CA VAL A 272 15.36 16.52 7.04
C VAL A 272 14.60 15.28 7.52
N PHE A 273 15.20 14.10 7.49
CA PHE A 273 14.60 12.90 8.07
C PHE A 273 14.95 12.81 9.56
N ASP A 274 14.19 13.50 10.42
CA ASP A 274 14.29 13.42 11.87
C ASP A 274 13.13 12.58 12.41
N LEU A 275 13.30 11.25 12.43
CA LEU A 275 12.23 10.31 12.75
C LEU A 275 12.12 10.04 14.25
N GLY A 276 13.23 9.65 14.86
CA GLY A 276 13.32 9.28 16.27
C GLY A 276 12.60 7.99 16.66
N ILE A 277 12.25 7.14 15.69
CA ILE A 277 11.52 5.89 15.87
C ILE A 277 12.27 4.71 15.24
N ALA A 278 11.95 3.50 15.65
CA ALA A 278 12.46 2.25 15.09
C ALA A 278 14.01 2.25 14.96
N GLY A 279 14.70 2.84 15.96
CA GLY A 279 16.16 2.91 16.00
C GLY A 279 16.80 4.04 15.18
N PHE A 280 16.07 4.76 14.35
CA PHE A 280 16.58 5.88 13.56
C PHE A 280 16.65 7.16 14.38
N ASN A 281 17.73 7.32 15.18
CA ASN A 281 17.91 8.43 16.12
C ASN A 281 18.68 9.64 15.54
N ASP A 282 19.34 9.46 14.42
CA ASP A 282 20.05 10.52 13.69
C ASP A 282 19.12 11.22 12.69
N ILE A 283 19.58 12.36 12.16
CA ILE A 283 18.90 13.10 11.11
C ILE A 283 19.56 12.78 9.78
N TYR A 284 18.78 12.32 8.80
CA TYR A 284 19.26 11.89 7.50
C TYR A 284 18.84 12.86 6.39
N SER A 285 19.51 12.73 5.24
CA SER A 285 19.24 13.49 4.01
C SER A 285 18.88 12.56 2.85
N LEU A 286 18.43 13.11 1.72
CA LEU A 286 18.25 12.34 0.49
C LEU A 286 19.58 11.73 0.00
N GLU A 287 20.72 12.40 0.24
CA GLU A 287 22.04 11.93 -0.10
C GLU A 287 22.39 10.60 0.58
N ASP A 288 21.92 10.40 1.82
CA ASP A 288 22.21 9.19 2.60
C ASP A 288 21.62 7.91 1.98
N PHE A 289 20.70 8.01 1.03
CA PHE A 289 20.13 6.87 0.28
C PHE A 289 20.88 6.54 -1.01
N TYR A 290 21.71 7.47 -1.54
CA TYR A 290 22.24 7.31 -2.88
C TYR A 290 23.55 6.52 -2.92
N PRO A 291 23.60 5.42 -3.70
CA PRO A 291 24.85 4.87 -4.18
C PRO A 291 25.54 5.87 -5.12
N VAL A 292 26.85 5.98 -5.04
CA VAL A 292 27.64 6.92 -5.85
C VAL A 292 28.71 6.17 -6.62
N GLN A 293 28.85 6.48 -7.92
CA GLN A 293 29.93 5.95 -8.73
C GLN A 293 31.26 6.60 -8.35
N GLN A 294 32.24 5.78 -8.06
CA GLN A 294 33.61 6.18 -7.71
C GLN A 294 34.44 6.39 -8.98
N LEU A 295 35.59 7.05 -8.84
CA LEU A 295 36.52 7.30 -9.96
C LEU A 295 37.08 6.02 -10.62
N ASP A 296 37.11 4.91 -9.89
CA ASP A 296 37.54 3.61 -10.39
C ASP A 296 36.39 2.81 -11.05
N GLY A 297 35.20 3.42 -11.16
CA GLY A 297 34.01 2.81 -11.75
C GLY A 297 33.19 1.97 -10.77
N THR A 298 33.64 1.74 -9.53
CA THR A 298 32.88 1.03 -8.52
C THR A 298 31.71 1.86 -8.00
N ILE A 299 30.65 1.20 -7.52
CA ILE A 299 29.51 1.85 -6.92
C ILE A 299 29.61 1.70 -5.40
N SER A 300 29.68 2.83 -4.68
CA SER A 300 29.66 2.81 -3.21
C SER A 300 28.25 2.53 -2.69
N ALA A 301 28.18 1.80 -1.57
CA ALA A 301 26.91 1.67 -0.86
C ALA A 301 26.47 3.03 -0.28
N PRO A 302 25.16 3.27 -0.17
CA PRO A 302 24.63 4.44 0.54
C PRO A 302 24.90 4.34 2.05
N VAL A 303 24.60 5.39 2.80
CA VAL A 303 24.65 5.38 4.27
C VAL A 303 23.49 4.56 4.82
N LEU A 304 22.26 4.94 4.44
CA LEU A 304 21.05 4.18 4.77
C LEU A 304 20.92 2.98 3.83
N PHE A 305 20.57 1.84 4.39
CA PHE A 305 20.44 0.58 3.66
C PHE A 305 21.75 0.09 3.01
N LYS A 306 22.87 0.38 3.66
CA LYS A 306 24.21 -0.05 3.22
C LYS A 306 24.29 -1.56 2.95
N ASN A 307 23.64 -2.36 3.78
CA ASN A 307 23.64 -3.80 3.70
C ASN A 307 22.47 -4.41 2.93
N PHE A 308 21.62 -3.60 2.30
CA PHE A 308 20.33 -3.97 1.72
C PHE A 308 20.36 -5.21 0.81
N GLN A 309 21.35 -5.28 -0.09
CA GLN A 309 21.53 -6.46 -0.95
C GLN A 309 22.04 -7.67 -0.16
N ARG A 310 23.03 -7.47 0.71
CA ARG A 310 23.68 -8.55 1.47
C ARG A 310 22.71 -9.25 2.41
N THR A 311 21.80 -8.50 3.01
CA THR A 311 20.86 -8.99 4.03
C THR A 311 19.56 -9.54 3.45
N TRP A 312 19.33 -9.47 2.14
CA TRP A 312 18.04 -9.83 1.54
C TRP A 312 17.60 -11.28 1.86
N GLN A 313 18.53 -12.25 1.85
CA GLN A 313 18.17 -13.63 2.16
C GLN A 313 17.79 -13.81 3.65
N GLU A 314 18.52 -13.18 4.55
CA GLU A 314 18.26 -13.15 5.99
C GLU A 314 16.93 -12.46 6.28
N ARG A 315 16.68 -11.32 5.64
CA ARG A 315 15.45 -10.57 5.76
C ARG A 315 14.22 -11.40 5.31
N GLN A 316 14.34 -12.17 4.22
CA GLN A 316 13.30 -13.10 3.81
C GLN A 316 13.08 -14.23 4.84
N GLU A 317 14.13 -14.69 5.55
CA GLU A 317 13.99 -15.67 6.64
C GLU A 317 13.22 -15.09 7.82
N ILE A 318 13.61 -13.91 8.28
CA ILE A 318 12.93 -13.17 9.36
C ILE A 318 11.47 -12.95 9.00
N ASN A 319 11.20 -12.53 7.77
CA ASN A 319 9.86 -12.27 7.25
C ASN A 319 9.07 -13.54 6.86
N GLN A 320 9.59 -14.73 7.19
CA GLN A 320 8.92 -16.02 6.98
C GLN A 320 8.49 -16.29 5.52
N VAL A 321 9.30 -15.84 4.54
CA VAL A 321 9.08 -16.12 3.12
C VAL A 321 9.40 -17.58 2.83
N ALA A 322 8.40 -18.37 2.44
CA ALA A 322 8.56 -19.82 2.21
C ALA A 322 9.41 -20.12 0.97
N VAL A 323 9.15 -19.42 -0.14
CA VAL A 323 9.91 -19.55 -1.38
C VAL A 323 10.69 -18.26 -1.62
N LYS A 324 11.98 -18.30 -1.30
CA LYS A 324 12.87 -17.13 -1.38
C LYS A 324 13.37 -16.91 -2.80
N ASN A 325 13.64 -15.64 -3.15
CA ASN A 325 14.24 -15.24 -4.41
C ASN A 325 15.56 -14.49 -4.21
N GLY A 326 16.30 -14.28 -5.30
CA GLY A 326 17.53 -13.49 -5.30
C GLY A 326 17.25 -11.98 -5.26
N PHE A 327 18.19 -11.20 -4.71
CA PHE A 327 18.04 -9.74 -4.64
C PHE A 327 17.81 -9.08 -6.00
N VAL A 328 18.57 -9.47 -7.02
CA VAL A 328 18.42 -8.95 -8.40
C VAL A 328 17.03 -9.25 -8.96
N GLU A 329 16.51 -10.45 -8.70
CA GLU A 329 15.16 -10.85 -9.10
C GLU A 329 14.10 -10.04 -8.35
N ALA A 330 14.26 -9.85 -7.04
CA ALA A 330 13.34 -9.06 -6.23
C ALA A 330 13.27 -7.60 -6.70
N VAL A 331 14.43 -6.95 -6.91
CA VAL A 331 14.47 -5.56 -7.42
C VAL A 331 13.91 -5.46 -8.85
N ALA A 332 14.25 -6.40 -9.74
CA ALA A 332 13.67 -6.42 -11.08
C ALA A 332 12.15 -6.69 -11.05
N GLY A 333 11.69 -7.44 -10.07
CA GLY A 333 10.29 -7.75 -9.82
C GLY A 333 9.44 -6.50 -9.59
N THR A 334 9.96 -5.48 -8.93
CA THR A 334 9.21 -4.22 -8.68
C THR A 334 8.81 -3.49 -9.98
N LEU A 335 9.46 -3.82 -11.10
CA LEU A 335 9.16 -3.27 -12.42
C LEU A 335 8.27 -4.21 -13.27
N ASN A 336 7.93 -5.39 -12.74
CA ASN A 336 7.14 -6.40 -13.44
C ASN A 336 5.71 -6.41 -12.90
N PRO A 337 4.68 -6.10 -13.70
CA PRO A 337 3.29 -6.10 -13.26
C PRO A 337 2.80 -7.46 -12.74
N ASP A 338 3.40 -8.57 -13.22
CA ASP A 338 3.02 -9.92 -12.81
C ASP A 338 3.79 -10.42 -11.56
N TYR A 339 4.61 -9.59 -10.94
CA TYR A 339 5.48 -10.02 -9.84
C TYR A 339 4.68 -10.59 -8.67
N PHE A 340 3.67 -9.90 -8.20
CA PHE A 340 2.86 -10.33 -7.06
C PHE A 340 1.99 -11.55 -7.38
N LEU A 341 1.49 -11.67 -8.61
CA LEU A 341 0.86 -12.89 -9.09
C LEU A 341 1.83 -14.08 -9.03
N ASN A 342 3.09 -13.88 -9.46
CA ASN A 342 4.10 -14.93 -9.41
C ASN A 342 4.48 -15.28 -7.96
N GLN A 343 4.50 -14.31 -7.04
CA GLN A 343 4.66 -14.59 -5.61
C GLN A 343 3.46 -15.40 -5.08
N ALA A 344 2.22 -15.01 -5.36
CA ALA A 344 1.05 -15.76 -4.94
C ALA A 344 1.06 -17.22 -5.45
N LYS A 345 1.51 -17.43 -6.71
CA LYS A 345 1.70 -18.78 -7.25
C LYS A 345 2.75 -19.56 -6.45
N ALA A 346 3.93 -18.99 -6.25
CA ALA A 346 5.03 -19.68 -5.60
C ALA A 346 4.77 -19.97 -4.11
N GLN A 347 4.18 -19.01 -3.40
CA GLN A 347 3.99 -19.09 -1.96
C GLN A 347 2.76 -19.92 -1.58
N TYR A 348 1.69 -19.91 -2.40
CA TYR A 348 0.37 -20.47 -2.07
C TYR A 348 -0.16 -21.42 -3.14
N LEU A 349 -0.48 -20.93 -4.35
CA LEU A 349 -1.31 -21.64 -5.30
C LEU A 349 -0.64 -22.89 -5.90
N HIS A 350 0.68 -22.85 -6.14
CA HIS A 350 1.49 -23.96 -6.60
C HIS A 350 2.32 -24.63 -5.50
N ASN A 351 2.23 -24.13 -4.26
CA ASN A 351 2.95 -24.71 -3.13
C ASN A 351 2.24 -25.97 -2.65
N SER A 352 2.83 -27.13 -2.91
CA SER A 352 2.25 -28.44 -2.56
C SER A 352 2.16 -28.69 -1.04
N GLU A 353 2.86 -27.91 -0.22
CA GLU A 353 2.79 -28.00 1.24
C GLU A 353 1.58 -27.24 1.80
N ARG A 354 0.90 -26.45 0.97
CA ARG A 354 -0.26 -25.63 1.33
C ARG A 354 -1.47 -26.03 0.46
N SER A 355 -2.63 -26.23 1.10
CA SER A 355 -3.89 -26.54 0.41
C SER A 355 -4.68 -25.27 0.16
N ILE A 356 -4.08 -24.29 -0.52
CA ILE A 356 -4.69 -22.99 -0.82
C ILE A 356 -5.24 -22.98 -2.23
N ASP A 357 -6.51 -22.62 -2.37
CA ASP A 357 -7.24 -22.47 -3.64
C ASP A 357 -7.44 -20.99 -4.01
N VAL A 358 -7.48 -20.09 -3.00
CA VAL A 358 -7.61 -18.65 -3.22
C VAL A 358 -6.51 -17.91 -2.46
N ALA A 359 -5.67 -17.13 -3.17
CA ALA A 359 -4.68 -16.25 -2.57
C ALA A 359 -5.09 -14.78 -2.79
N VAL A 360 -5.19 -14.01 -1.69
CA VAL A 360 -5.65 -12.61 -1.72
C VAL A 360 -4.55 -11.71 -1.21
N PHE A 361 -4.16 -10.74 -2.05
CA PHE A 361 -3.20 -9.69 -1.72
C PHE A 361 -3.85 -8.29 -1.79
N GLY A 362 -3.19 -7.30 -1.20
CA GLY A 362 -3.38 -5.85 -1.36
C GLY A 362 -2.12 -5.20 -1.93
N HIS A 363 -1.64 -4.14 -1.29
CA HIS A 363 -0.32 -3.51 -1.46
C HIS A 363 -0.06 -2.79 -2.80
N THR A 364 -0.47 -3.39 -3.91
CA THR A 364 -0.16 -2.83 -5.23
C THR A 364 -1.11 -1.72 -5.67
N HIS A 365 -2.24 -1.55 -4.99
CA HIS A 365 -3.35 -0.68 -5.39
C HIS A 365 -3.95 -1.00 -6.75
N ILE A 366 -3.69 -2.20 -7.30
CA ILE A 366 -4.15 -2.62 -8.62
C ILE A 366 -5.15 -3.77 -8.45
N PRO A 367 -6.46 -3.48 -8.50
CA PRO A 367 -7.47 -4.53 -8.36
C PRO A 367 -7.32 -5.56 -9.49
N THR A 368 -7.25 -6.82 -9.10
CA THR A 368 -6.97 -7.90 -10.05
C THR A 368 -7.70 -9.17 -9.63
N LEU A 369 -8.26 -9.89 -10.59
CA LEU A 369 -8.70 -11.27 -10.44
C LEU A 369 -8.12 -12.10 -11.57
N GLN A 370 -7.37 -13.15 -11.24
CA GLN A 370 -6.81 -14.06 -12.24
C GLN A 370 -7.02 -15.52 -11.88
N ASN A 371 -7.47 -16.29 -12.84
CA ASN A 371 -7.46 -17.75 -12.75
C ASN A 371 -6.04 -18.28 -12.95
N VAL A 372 -5.62 -19.13 -12.04
CA VAL A 372 -4.32 -19.82 -12.06
C VAL A 372 -4.61 -21.31 -11.99
N ASP A 373 -4.67 -21.96 -13.13
CA ASP A 373 -5.22 -23.30 -13.30
C ASP A 373 -6.68 -23.34 -12.75
N ASP A 374 -6.99 -24.17 -11.75
CA ASP A 374 -8.31 -24.22 -11.10
C ASP A 374 -8.37 -23.39 -9.81
N LYS A 375 -7.45 -22.44 -9.60
CA LYS A 375 -7.30 -21.62 -8.38
C LYS A 375 -7.37 -20.15 -8.70
N LEU A 376 -7.50 -19.29 -7.67
CA LEU A 376 -7.70 -17.86 -7.84
C LEU A 376 -6.59 -17.04 -7.19
N TYR A 377 -6.09 -16.06 -7.92
CA TYR A 377 -5.35 -14.92 -7.37
C TYR A 377 -6.23 -13.68 -7.39
N VAL A 378 -6.29 -12.99 -6.25
CA VAL A 378 -7.08 -11.77 -6.08
C VAL A 378 -6.18 -10.68 -5.53
N ASN A 379 -6.27 -9.47 -6.08
CA ASN A 379 -5.79 -8.25 -5.43
C ASN A 379 -6.98 -7.31 -5.21
N THR A 380 -7.15 -6.82 -3.98
CA THR A 380 -8.32 -6.04 -3.58
C THR A 380 -8.31 -4.62 -4.11
N GLY A 381 -7.17 -4.14 -4.62
CA GLY A 381 -6.98 -2.75 -5.04
C GLY A 381 -6.84 -1.80 -3.86
N THR A 382 -7.58 -0.69 -3.83
CA THR A 382 -7.37 0.37 -2.82
C THR A 382 -8.62 1.20 -2.55
N TRP A 383 -8.62 1.94 -1.42
CA TRP A 383 -9.61 2.95 -1.05
C TRP A 383 -9.05 4.38 -1.00
N ILE A 384 -7.80 4.61 -1.45
CA ILE A 384 -7.22 5.96 -1.51
C ILE A 384 -7.98 6.88 -2.48
N ASP A 385 -7.90 8.19 -2.27
CA ASP A 385 -8.60 9.19 -3.06
C ASP A 385 -8.10 9.27 -4.51
N HIS A 386 -6.79 9.05 -4.69
CA HIS A 386 -6.10 9.24 -5.96
C HIS A 386 -5.16 8.08 -6.30
N ASN A 387 -5.62 7.15 -7.11
CA ASN A 387 -4.75 6.16 -7.73
C ASN A 387 -4.19 6.71 -9.05
N TYR A 388 -2.95 7.20 -9.03
CA TYR A 388 -2.36 7.87 -10.21
C TYR A 388 -2.10 6.92 -11.38
N SER A 389 -1.76 5.68 -11.11
CA SER A 389 -1.49 4.69 -12.14
C SER A 389 -2.78 4.18 -12.79
N TYR A 390 -3.84 4.08 -11.99
CA TYR A 390 -5.15 3.57 -12.39
C TYR A 390 -6.26 4.43 -11.79
N PRO A 391 -6.54 5.64 -12.36
CA PRO A 391 -7.44 6.63 -11.74
C PRO A 391 -8.86 6.12 -11.44
N ASP A 392 -9.33 5.14 -12.20
CA ASP A 392 -10.65 4.54 -11.98
C ASP A 392 -10.63 3.39 -10.95
N ALA A 393 -9.44 2.91 -10.54
CA ALA A 393 -9.27 1.78 -9.64
C ALA A 393 -9.13 2.24 -8.17
N THR A 394 -10.19 2.85 -7.65
CA THR A 394 -10.32 3.18 -6.22
C THR A 394 -11.68 2.74 -5.70
N ARG A 395 -11.83 2.60 -4.39
CA ARG A 395 -13.01 2.08 -3.70
C ARG A 395 -13.33 0.66 -4.12
N THR A 396 -12.29 -0.16 -4.29
CA THR A 396 -12.39 -1.55 -4.71
C THR A 396 -12.31 -2.49 -3.50
N PHE A 397 -12.95 -3.63 -3.62
CA PHE A 397 -12.96 -4.70 -2.62
C PHE A 397 -13.26 -6.04 -3.28
N ALA A 398 -12.81 -7.11 -2.67
CA ALA A 398 -13.13 -8.46 -3.14
C ALA A 398 -14.27 -9.08 -2.32
N VAL A 399 -15.08 -9.89 -2.97
CA VAL A 399 -16.05 -10.78 -2.33
C VAL A 399 -15.72 -12.19 -2.74
N ILE A 400 -15.44 -13.05 -1.76
CA ILE A 400 -15.19 -14.46 -1.95
C ILE A 400 -16.41 -15.22 -1.43
N THR A 401 -17.02 -16.06 -2.27
CA THR A 401 -18.12 -16.94 -1.89
C THR A 401 -17.56 -18.34 -1.69
N THR A 402 -17.66 -18.85 -0.46
CA THR A 402 -17.16 -20.19 -0.13
C THR A 402 -18.15 -21.26 -0.52
N GLY A 403 -17.63 -22.43 -0.95
CA GLY A 403 -18.47 -23.55 -1.35
C GLY A 403 -17.67 -24.80 -1.72
N ALA A 404 -18.29 -25.67 -2.50
CA ALA A 404 -17.58 -26.84 -3.05
C ALA A 404 -16.44 -26.43 -4.01
N VAL A 405 -16.63 -25.32 -4.71
CA VAL A 405 -15.65 -24.55 -5.48
C VAL A 405 -15.84 -23.11 -5.03
N ASP A 406 -14.75 -22.47 -4.62
CA ASP A 406 -14.78 -21.08 -4.21
C ASP A 406 -14.81 -20.17 -5.44
N ASP A 407 -15.54 -19.07 -5.33
CA ASP A 407 -15.67 -18.06 -6.36
C ASP A 407 -15.26 -16.69 -5.79
N ALA A 408 -14.72 -15.82 -6.62
CA ALA A 408 -14.33 -14.48 -6.22
C ALA A 408 -14.71 -13.46 -7.28
N THR A 409 -15.10 -12.25 -6.82
CA THR A 409 -15.33 -11.09 -7.69
C THR A 409 -14.71 -9.87 -7.04
N VAL A 410 -14.03 -9.04 -7.81
CA VAL A 410 -13.58 -7.72 -7.37
C VAL A 410 -14.62 -6.70 -7.81
N TYR A 411 -15.15 -5.97 -6.84
CA TYR A 411 -16.15 -4.93 -7.03
C TYR A 411 -15.58 -3.54 -6.80
N LYS A 412 -16.22 -2.54 -7.41
CA LYS A 412 -16.03 -1.12 -7.12
C LYS A 412 -17.29 -0.54 -6.47
N TYR A 413 -17.12 0.21 -5.38
CA TYR A 413 -18.19 0.98 -4.77
C TYR A 413 -18.34 2.31 -5.50
N MET A 414 -19.49 2.52 -6.15
CA MET A 414 -19.75 3.66 -7.02
C MET A 414 -20.19 4.89 -6.22
N ALA A 415 -20.10 6.08 -6.85
CA ALA A 415 -20.49 7.34 -6.22
C ALA A 415 -21.98 7.42 -5.85
N ASP A 416 -22.84 6.70 -6.56
CA ASP A 416 -24.27 6.60 -6.27
C ASP A 416 -24.59 5.53 -5.20
N GLY A 417 -23.56 4.88 -4.64
CA GLY A 417 -23.67 3.82 -3.65
C GLY A 417 -23.97 2.44 -4.22
N THR A 418 -24.06 2.26 -5.53
CA THR A 418 -24.16 0.93 -6.13
C THR A 418 -22.78 0.24 -6.14
N ILE A 419 -22.76 -1.06 -6.43
CA ILE A 419 -21.53 -1.79 -6.70
C ILE A 419 -21.49 -2.18 -8.18
N ALA A 420 -20.32 -2.11 -8.78
CA ALA A 420 -20.06 -2.58 -10.13
C ALA A 420 -19.00 -3.68 -10.11
N ASP A 421 -19.17 -4.71 -10.92
CA ASP A 421 -18.16 -5.75 -11.13
C ASP A 421 -16.98 -5.15 -11.89
N PHE A 422 -15.86 -4.97 -11.21
CA PHE A 422 -14.67 -4.37 -11.77
C PHE A 422 -13.92 -5.34 -12.70
N THR A 423 -14.07 -6.63 -12.50
CA THR A 423 -13.39 -7.67 -13.31
C THR A 423 -14.05 -7.91 -14.66
N ALA A 424 -15.33 -7.53 -14.82
CA ALA A 424 -16.04 -7.66 -16.09
C ALA A 424 -15.67 -6.57 -17.11
N GLU A 425 -14.97 -5.49 -16.67
CA GLU A 425 -14.61 -4.33 -17.52
C GLU A 425 -13.12 -4.33 -17.94
N SER A 426 -12.32 -5.34 -17.52
CA SER A 426 -10.86 -5.41 -17.76
C SER A 426 -10.45 -6.29 -18.95
#